data_27a345d11254485328d1333d5f787af6
#
_entry.id   27a345d11254485328d1333d5f787af6
#
_cell.length_a   1.000
_cell.length_b   1.000
_cell.length_c   1.000
_cell.angle_alpha   90.00
_cell.angle_beta   90.00
_cell.angle_gamma   90.00
#
_symmetry.space_group_name_H-M   'P 1'
#
loop_
_entity.id
_entity.type
_entity.pdbx_description
1 polymer ?
#
loop_
_entity_poly.entity_id
_entity_poly.type
_entity_poly.pdbx_seq_one_letter_code
_entity_poly.pdbx_strand_id
1 'polypeptide(L)'
;RSCSFFETCPTARRAVRESVQRLRQAGHDVVELPPIPMERIVELYYGILSAEGGMRSYREALQGEKLAPAYRSLLRMASVPAALRPVLAALLPPRMALLLRCTGGKTAYEFFQWVEALQQLRQQLLAEWFGKADVLLTPGPALPALPHGMSKELTPSFCYTFMANVLQMPTAVIPTTVVHADECTYVSAHRDRYTTLAQESMAGAAGMPMGVQVSAAPHMDEMCIGMALQLQRLHPPFPAPPS
;
A
#
# COMPACT_ATOMS: atom_id res chain seq x y z
N ARG A 1 13.55 4.48 -0.24
CA ARG A 1 12.99 5.74 0.31
C ARG A 1 11.53 5.52 0.64
N SER A 2 10.99 6.15 1.69
CA SER A 2 9.55 6.16 1.95
C SER A 2 8.83 7.01 0.89
N CYS A 3 7.60 6.65 0.51
CA CYS A 3 6.82 7.48 -0.39
C CYS A 3 6.22 8.70 0.33
N SER A 4 5.84 9.71 -0.44
CA SER A 4 5.24 10.94 0.09
C SER A 4 3.81 10.74 0.59
N PHE A 5 3.09 9.73 0.11
CA PHE A 5 1.69 9.50 0.45
C PHE A 5 1.51 8.90 1.86
N PHE A 6 2.27 7.86 2.19
CA PHE A 6 2.24 7.25 3.52
C PHE A 6 3.65 6.76 3.87
N GLU A 7 4.30 7.45 4.81
CA GLU A 7 5.66 7.13 5.22
C GLU A 7 5.69 5.78 5.94
N THR A 8 6.76 5.04 5.73
CA THR A 8 6.98 3.77 6.43
C THR A 8 7.45 3.99 7.86
N CYS A 9 7.06 3.11 8.77
CA CYS A 9 7.59 3.08 10.13
C CYS A 9 9.10 2.79 10.15
N PRO A 10 9.81 3.07 11.27
CA PRO A 10 11.25 2.80 11.39
C PRO A 10 11.62 1.36 11.06
N THR A 11 10.87 0.39 11.57
CA THR A 11 11.10 -1.04 11.34
C THR A 11 10.99 -1.43 9.86
N ALA A 12 9.99 -0.91 9.13
CA ALA A 12 9.84 -1.20 7.69
C ALA A 12 11.03 -0.68 6.89
N ARG A 13 11.56 0.51 7.24
CA ARG A 13 12.78 1.04 6.63
C ARG A 13 14.01 0.20 6.95
N ARG A 14 14.14 -0.28 8.20
CA ARG A 14 15.23 -1.16 8.63
C ARG A 14 15.14 -2.50 7.89
N ALA A 15 13.97 -3.12 7.82
CA ALA A 15 13.74 -4.39 7.13
C ALA A 15 14.24 -4.35 5.66
N VAL A 16 13.89 -3.29 4.92
CA VAL A 16 14.38 -3.10 3.54
C VAL A 16 15.89 -2.92 3.50
N ARG A 17 16.46 -2.09 4.38
CA ARG A 17 17.90 -1.81 4.41
C ARG A 17 18.73 -3.07 4.71
N GLU A 18 18.32 -3.85 5.71
CA GLU A 18 18.97 -5.12 6.06
C GLU A 18 18.87 -6.13 4.93
N SER A 19 17.70 -6.23 4.28
CA SER A 19 17.51 -7.11 3.14
C SER A 19 18.41 -6.71 1.95
N VAL A 20 18.52 -5.42 1.65
CA VAL A 20 19.44 -4.89 0.63
C VAL A 20 20.89 -5.26 0.97
N GLN A 21 21.30 -5.09 2.22
CA GLN A 21 22.66 -5.44 2.63
C GLN A 21 22.96 -6.93 2.45
N ARG A 22 22.01 -7.80 2.83
CA ARG A 22 22.16 -9.26 2.67
C ARG A 22 22.22 -9.68 1.20
N LEU A 23 21.41 -9.06 0.34
CA LEU A 23 21.43 -9.31 -1.09
C LEU A 23 22.79 -8.92 -1.70
N ARG A 24 23.34 -7.76 -1.35
CA ARG A 24 24.66 -7.33 -1.77
C ARG A 24 25.78 -8.29 -1.31
N GLN A 25 25.71 -8.74 -0.06
CA GLN A 25 26.65 -9.74 0.46
C GLN A 25 26.54 -11.09 -0.24
N ALA A 26 25.36 -11.43 -0.75
CA ALA A 26 25.13 -12.63 -1.55
C ALA A 26 25.52 -12.49 -3.03
N GLY A 27 26.08 -11.33 -3.44
CA GLY A 27 26.58 -11.10 -4.80
C GLY A 27 25.55 -10.50 -5.77
N HIS A 28 24.40 -10.03 -5.28
CA HIS A 28 23.43 -9.35 -6.14
C HIS A 28 23.82 -7.88 -6.35
N ASP A 29 23.64 -7.41 -7.58
CA ASP A 29 23.67 -5.99 -7.89
C ASP A 29 22.38 -5.33 -7.40
N VAL A 30 22.48 -4.34 -6.54
CA VAL A 30 21.34 -3.60 -5.99
C VAL A 30 21.41 -2.14 -6.40
N VAL A 31 20.49 -1.73 -7.25
CA VAL A 31 20.35 -0.35 -7.72
C VAL A 31 19.20 0.35 -7.01
N GLU A 32 19.35 1.64 -6.72
CA GLU A 32 18.26 2.45 -6.18
C GLU A 32 17.45 3.04 -7.33
N LEU A 33 16.15 2.77 -7.34
CA LEU A 33 15.24 3.31 -8.32
C LEU A 33 14.72 4.71 -7.91
N PRO A 34 14.21 5.50 -8.87
CA PRO A 34 13.53 6.75 -8.59
C PRO A 34 12.38 6.59 -7.59
N PRO A 35 11.97 7.68 -6.92
CA PRO A 35 10.83 7.65 -6.01
C PRO A 35 9.57 7.12 -6.70
N ILE A 36 8.86 6.21 -6.02
CA ILE A 36 7.60 5.65 -6.50
C ILE A 36 6.53 6.76 -6.51
N PRO A 37 5.81 7.00 -7.61
CA PRO A 37 4.73 7.99 -7.69
C PRO A 37 3.47 7.49 -6.98
N MET A 38 3.58 7.25 -5.66
CA MET A 38 2.57 6.53 -4.88
C MET A 38 1.23 7.28 -4.83
N GLU A 39 1.24 8.61 -4.81
CA GLU A 39 0.00 9.39 -4.85
C GLU A 39 -0.80 9.10 -6.13
N ARG A 40 -0.12 9.01 -7.27
CA ARG A 40 -0.78 8.68 -8.55
C ARG A 40 -1.28 7.23 -8.59
N ILE A 41 -0.52 6.29 -8.03
CA ILE A 41 -0.92 4.89 -7.90
C ILE A 41 -2.17 4.77 -7.04
N VAL A 42 -2.17 5.41 -5.88
CA VAL A 42 -3.31 5.42 -4.94
C VAL A 42 -4.54 6.10 -5.56
N GLU A 43 -4.33 7.22 -6.24
CA GLU A 43 -5.40 7.93 -6.96
C GLU A 43 -6.08 7.01 -7.97
N LEU A 44 -5.32 6.37 -8.85
CA LEU A 44 -5.85 5.47 -9.88
C LEU A 44 -6.50 4.23 -9.25
N TYR A 45 -5.88 3.64 -8.21
CA TYR A 45 -6.44 2.50 -7.50
C TYR A 45 -7.84 2.79 -6.95
N TYR A 46 -7.96 3.81 -6.10
CA TYR A 46 -9.25 4.15 -5.50
C TYR A 46 -10.23 4.73 -6.51
N GLY A 47 -9.75 5.48 -7.50
CA GLY A 47 -10.57 6.06 -8.54
C GLY A 47 -11.28 5.01 -9.39
N ILE A 48 -10.58 3.96 -9.81
CA ILE A 48 -11.13 2.87 -10.61
C ILE A 48 -11.98 1.95 -9.73
N LEU A 49 -11.50 1.57 -8.54
CA LEU A 49 -12.21 0.69 -7.62
C LEU A 49 -13.59 1.26 -7.20
N SER A 50 -13.72 2.58 -7.11
CA SER A 50 -14.97 3.25 -6.71
C SER A 50 -15.82 3.75 -7.87
N ALA A 51 -15.46 3.46 -9.13
CA ALA A 51 -16.05 4.06 -10.33
C ALA A 51 -17.55 3.78 -10.51
N GLU A 52 -18.07 2.68 -9.97
CA GLU A 52 -19.51 2.38 -9.99
C GLU A 52 -20.36 3.41 -9.20
N GLY A 53 -19.75 4.10 -8.24
CA GLY A 53 -20.41 5.03 -7.34
C GLY A 53 -21.30 4.36 -6.28
N GLY A 54 -21.32 4.92 -5.08
CA GLY A 54 -22.22 4.51 -4.00
C GLY A 54 -22.09 3.07 -3.51
N MET A 55 -21.03 2.34 -3.90
CA MET A 55 -20.83 0.92 -3.57
C MET A 55 -22.05 0.04 -3.99
N ARG A 56 -22.50 0.18 -5.21
CA ARG A 56 -23.70 -0.52 -5.71
C ARG A 56 -23.54 -2.04 -5.69
N SER A 57 -22.48 -2.56 -6.30
CA SER A 57 -22.21 -4.01 -6.32
C SER A 57 -22.15 -4.61 -4.92
N TYR A 58 -21.56 -3.89 -3.96
CA TYR A 58 -21.53 -4.32 -2.57
C TYR A 58 -22.95 -4.36 -1.95
N ARG A 59 -23.79 -3.35 -2.22
CA ARG A 59 -25.18 -3.32 -1.72
C ARG A 59 -26.03 -4.43 -2.34
N GLU A 60 -25.84 -4.69 -3.62
CA GLU A 60 -26.53 -5.79 -4.33
C GLU A 60 -26.08 -7.14 -3.77
N ALA A 61 -24.79 -7.33 -3.51
CA ALA A 61 -24.25 -8.56 -2.93
C ALA A 61 -24.75 -8.86 -1.52
N LEU A 62 -25.19 -7.85 -0.76
CA LEU A 62 -25.77 -8.03 0.58
C LEU A 62 -27.15 -8.73 0.54
N GLN A 63 -27.86 -8.75 -0.58
CA GLN A 63 -29.16 -9.43 -0.76
C GLN A 63 -30.15 -9.19 0.40
N GLY A 64 -30.16 -7.98 0.96
CA GLY A 64 -31.01 -7.62 2.09
C GLY A 64 -30.39 -7.85 3.47
N GLU A 65 -29.18 -8.39 3.58
CA GLU A 65 -28.47 -8.48 4.85
C GLU A 65 -28.15 -7.10 5.45
N LYS A 66 -28.07 -7.06 6.77
CA LYS A 66 -27.71 -5.82 7.48
C LYS A 66 -26.25 -5.47 7.24
N LEU A 67 -26.00 -4.22 6.85
CA LEU A 67 -24.69 -3.67 6.70
C LEU A 67 -23.89 -3.74 8.01
N ALA A 68 -22.73 -4.38 7.97
CA ALA A 68 -21.83 -4.39 9.12
C ALA A 68 -21.41 -2.95 9.50
N PRO A 69 -21.36 -2.63 10.81
CA PRO A 69 -21.07 -1.27 11.29
C PRO A 69 -19.78 -0.68 10.73
N ALA A 70 -18.78 -1.54 10.45
CA ALA A 70 -17.50 -1.13 9.89
C ALA A 70 -17.60 -0.42 8.52
N TYR A 71 -18.59 -0.77 7.71
CA TYR A 71 -18.76 -0.21 6.36
C TYR A 71 -19.64 1.05 6.30
N ARG A 72 -20.26 1.45 7.41
CA ARG A 72 -21.15 2.63 7.44
C ARG A 72 -20.44 3.92 7.07
N SER A 73 -19.20 4.10 7.51
CA SER A 73 -18.37 5.27 7.19
C SER A 73 -17.99 5.32 5.70
N LEU A 74 -17.63 4.17 5.13
CA LEU A 74 -17.30 4.04 3.70
C LEU A 74 -18.52 4.38 2.83
N LEU A 75 -19.71 3.85 3.17
CA LEU A 75 -20.94 4.16 2.46
C LEU A 75 -21.32 5.63 2.54
N ARG A 76 -21.15 6.27 3.69
CA ARG A 76 -21.39 7.72 3.83
C ARG A 76 -20.44 8.51 2.93
N MET A 77 -19.17 8.18 2.91
CA MET A 77 -18.18 8.84 2.04
C MET A 77 -18.47 8.60 0.56
N ALA A 78 -18.83 7.37 0.19
CA ALA A 78 -19.20 7.01 -1.19
C ALA A 78 -20.50 7.73 -1.65
N SER A 79 -21.37 8.12 -0.71
CA SER A 79 -22.63 8.81 -1.00
C SER A 79 -22.50 10.34 -1.13
N VAL A 80 -21.29 10.91 -0.91
CA VAL A 80 -21.06 12.34 -1.09
C VAL A 80 -21.29 12.72 -2.56
N PRO A 81 -22.19 13.66 -2.87
CA PRO A 81 -22.44 14.12 -4.24
C PRO A 81 -21.16 14.63 -4.93
N ALA A 82 -20.97 14.30 -6.20
CA ALA A 82 -19.79 14.69 -6.96
C ALA A 82 -19.52 16.20 -6.94
N ALA A 83 -20.60 17.01 -7.07
CA ALA A 83 -20.52 18.46 -7.04
C ALA A 83 -19.99 19.06 -5.73
N LEU A 84 -20.16 18.37 -4.59
CA LEU A 84 -19.69 18.84 -3.29
C LEU A 84 -18.26 18.41 -2.96
N ARG A 85 -17.74 17.39 -3.65
CA ARG A 85 -16.40 16.80 -3.35
C ARG A 85 -15.25 17.81 -3.48
N PRO A 86 -15.18 18.67 -4.53
CA PRO A 86 -14.10 19.65 -4.65
C PRO A 86 -14.08 20.63 -3.47
N VAL A 87 -15.26 21.11 -3.07
CA VAL A 87 -15.39 22.05 -1.95
C VAL A 87 -14.99 21.41 -0.63
N LEU A 88 -15.49 20.22 -0.34
CA LEU A 88 -15.14 19.48 0.87
C LEU A 88 -13.64 19.11 0.89
N ALA A 89 -13.09 18.70 -0.24
CA ALA A 89 -11.68 18.38 -0.35
C ALA A 89 -10.76 19.58 -0.09
N ALA A 90 -11.19 20.80 -0.41
CA ALA A 90 -10.41 22.01 -0.12
C ALA A 90 -10.26 22.29 1.39
N LEU A 91 -11.14 21.71 2.21
CA LEU A 91 -11.12 21.84 3.67
C LEU A 91 -10.40 20.68 4.38
N LEU A 92 -9.96 19.67 3.65
CA LEU A 92 -9.35 18.46 4.20
C LEU A 92 -7.82 18.49 4.06
N PRO A 93 -7.11 17.78 4.95
CA PRO A 93 -5.68 17.52 4.77
C PRO A 93 -5.38 16.85 3.43
N PRO A 94 -4.18 17.05 2.83
CA PRO A 94 -3.89 16.64 1.45
C PRO A 94 -4.21 15.18 1.11
N ARG A 95 -3.86 14.22 1.97
CA ARG A 95 -4.13 12.78 1.74
C ARG A 95 -5.62 12.47 1.72
N MET A 96 -6.38 13.06 2.63
CA MET A 96 -7.83 12.89 2.69
C MET A 96 -8.53 13.59 1.52
N ALA A 97 -8.03 14.77 1.14
CA ALA A 97 -8.50 15.50 -0.03
C ALA A 97 -8.29 14.70 -1.33
N LEU A 98 -7.12 14.08 -1.51
CA LEU A 98 -6.82 13.21 -2.65
C LEU A 98 -7.83 12.06 -2.72
N LEU A 99 -8.04 11.33 -1.63
CA LEU A 99 -8.96 10.20 -1.58
C LEU A 99 -10.41 10.63 -1.87
N LEU A 100 -10.85 11.78 -1.33
CA LEU A 100 -12.20 12.28 -1.60
C LEU A 100 -12.38 12.70 -3.06
N ARG A 101 -11.37 13.28 -3.70
CA ARG A 101 -11.44 13.71 -5.11
C ARG A 101 -11.45 12.53 -6.08
N CYS A 102 -10.61 11.51 -5.85
CA CYS A 102 -10.50 10.39 -6.79
C CYS A 102 -11.65 9.39 -6.68
N THR A 103 -12.26 9.23 -5.49
CA THR A 103 -13.34 8.26 -5.27
C THR A 103 -14.68 8.75 -5.81
N GLY A 104 -15.56 7.80 -6.16
CA GLY A 104 -16.95 8.05 -6.56
C GLY A 104 -17.26 7.67 -7.99
N GLY A 105 -18.57 7.67 -8.28
CA GLY A 105 -19.11 7.27 -9.57
C GLY A 105 -18.52 8.06 -10.73
N LYS A 106 -18.28 7.36 -11.82
CA LYS A 106 -17.78 7.91 -13.08
C LYS A 106 -18.73 7.52 -14.21
N THR A 107 -18.82 8.38 -15.20
CA THR A 107 -19.45 8.01 -16.48
C THR A 107 -18.59 6.95 -17.17
N ALA A 108 -19.16 6.23 -18.14
CA ALA A 108 -18.40 5.25 -18.92
C ALA A 108 -17.19 5.89 -19.61
N TYR A 109 -17.36 7.10 -20.16
CA TYR A 109 -16.26 7.84 -20.79
C TYR A 109 -15.13 8.16 -19.80
N GLU A 110 -15.45 8.73 -18.65
CA GLU A 110 -14.46 9.00 -17.60
C GLU A 110 -13.76 7.72 -17.12
N PHE A 111 -14.52 6.63 -16.94
CA PHE A 111 -13.94 5.35 -16.55
C PHE A 111 -12.90 4.86 -17.55
N PHE A 112 -13.19 4.91 -18.85
CA PHE A 112 -12.20 4.55 -19.86
C PHE A 112 -10.95 5.44 -19.84
N GLN A 113 -11.11 6.74 -19.60
CA GLN A 113 -9.96 7.64 -19.43
C GLN A 113 -9.09 7.27 -18.23
N TRP A 114 -9.72 6.86 -17.10
CA TRP A 114 -8.99 6.40 -15.93
C TRP A 114 -8.26 5.08 -16.19
N VAL A 115 -8.87 4.16 -16.91
CA VAL A 115 -8.24 2.89 -17.31
C VAL A 115 -7.06 3.15 -18.26
N GLU A 116 -7.21 4.05 -19.21
CA GLU A 116 -6.13 4.44 -20.10
C GLU A 116 -4.95 5.08 -19.35
N ALA A 117 -5.23 6.00 -18.43
CA ALA A 117 -4.21 6.59 -17.57
C ALA A 117 -3.48 5.54 -16.71
N LEU A 118 -4.20 4.51 -16.24
CA LEU A 118 -3.61 3.38 -15.53
C LEU A 118 -2.68 2.57 -16.45
N GLN A 119 -3.08 2.28 -17.67
CA GLN A 119 -2.27 1.53 -18.62
C GLN A 119 -0.98 2.29 -18.99
N GLN A 120 -1.09 3.61 -19.22
CA GLN A 120 0.06 4.46 -19.49
C GLN A 120 1.05 4.46 -18.31
N LEU A 121 0.55 4.65 -17.07
CA LEU A 121 1.39 4.60 -15.87
C LEU A 121 2.06 3.24 -15.71
N ARG A 122 1.32 2.16 -15.93
CA ARG A 122 1.86 0.78 -15.87
C ARG A 122 2.99 0.59 -16.87
N GLN A 123 2.76 0.91 -18.14
CA GLN A 123 3.77 0.78 -19.17
C GLN A 123 5.04 1.58 -18.84
N GLN A 124 4.88 2.82 -18.40
CA GLN A 124 6.00 3.68 -18.02
C GLN A 124 6.80 3.08 -16.86
N LEU A 125 6.15 2.73 -15.76
CA LEU A 125 6.85 2.25 -14.56
C LEU A 125 7.49 0.88 -14.77
N LEU A 126 6.81 -0.04 -15.45
CA LEU A 126 7.36 -1.36 -15.73
C LEU A 126 8.60 -1.27 -16.64
N ALA A 127 8.55 -0.44 -17.68
CA ALA A 127 9.71 -0.23 -18.54
C ALA A 127 10.88 0.45 -17.80
N GLU A 128 10.58 1.43 -16.96
CA GLU A 128 11.60 2.15 -16.18
C GLU A 128 12.27 1.25 -15.15
N TRP A 129 11.51 0.40 -14.45
CA TRP A 129 12.02 -0.42 -13.34
C TRP A 129 12.67 -1.71 -13.84
N PHE A 130 11.95 -2.47 -14.67
CA PHE A 130 12.44 -3.77 -15.16
C PHE A 130 13.38 -3.67 -16.37
N GLY A 131 13.60 -2.47 -16.88
CA GLY A 131 14.76 -2.17 -17.74
C GLY A 131 16.08 -2.04 -16.98
N LYS A 132 16.03 -2.00 -15.62
CA LYS A 132 17.22 -1.80 -14.76
C LYS A 132 17.42 -2.90 -13.71
N ALA A 133 16.38 -3.66 -13.39
CA ALA A 133 16.42 -4.68 -12.33
C ALA A 133 15.46 -5.83 -12.67
N ASP A 134 15.82 -7.05 -12.27
CA ASP A 134 14.97 -8.24 -12.47
C ASP A 134 13.81 -8.27 -11.47
N VAL A 135 14.03 -7.76 -10.26
CA VAL A 135 13.03 -7.71 -9.19
C VAL A 135 13.08 -6.38 -8.44
N LEU A 136 11.96 -6.02 -7.84
CA LEU A 136 11.84 -4.88 -6.94
C LEU A 136 11.79 -5.37 -5.50
N LEU A 137 12.53 -4.69 -4.62
CA LEU A 137 12.43 -4.85 -3.17
C LEU A 137 11.81 -3.59 -2.58
N THR A 138 10.66 -3.74 -1.94
CA THR A 138 9.95 -2.63 -1.31
C THR A 138 9.52 -3.00 0.12
N PRO A 139 9.15 -2.01 0.95
CA PRO A 139 8.38 -2.33 2.15
C PRO A 139 7.14 -3.14 1.76
N GLY A 140 6.69 -4.04 2.63
CA GLY A 140 5.33 -4.58 2.55
C GLY A 140 4.33 -3.47 2.91
N PRO A 141 3.53 -3.59 3.98
CA PRO A 141 2.75 -2.47 4.49
C PRO A 141 3.66 -1.39 5.12
N ALA A 142 3.17 -0.16 5.20
CA ALA A 142 3.90 0.93 5.83
C ALA A 142 4.00 0.78 7.36
N LEU A 143 3.07 0.06 7.98
CA LEU A 143 2.94 -0.21 9.41
C LEU A 143 2.94 -1.72 9.66
N PRO A 144 3.31 -2.20 10.87
CA PRO A 144 3.14 -3.59 11.27
C PRO A 144 1.66 -3.97 11.39
N ALA A 145 1.37 -5.18 11.87
CA ALA A 145 0.00 -5.61 12.12
C ALA A 145 -0.76 -4.57 12.96
N LEU A 146 -1.93 -4.18 12.46
CA LEU A 146 -2.74 -3.14 13.09
C LEU A 146 -3.61 -3.74 14.21
N PRO A 147 -3.86 -2.99 15.29
CA PRO A 147 -4.85 -3.35 16.29
C PRO A 147 -6.23 -3.63 15.68
N HIS A 148 -7.01 -4.52 16.30
CA HIS A 148 -8.34 -4.87 15.82
C HIS A 148 -9.23 -3.62 15.62
N GLY A 149 -9.90 -3.56 14.47
CA GLY A 149 -10.78 -2.46 14.10
C GLY A 149 -10.10 -1.23 13.49
N MET A 150 -8.76 -1.12 13.53
CA MET A 150 -8.04 0.03 12.92
C MET A 150 -7.77 -0.13 11.42
N SER A 151 -7.81 -1.33 10.87
CA SER A 151 -7.53 -1.58 9.45
C SER A 151 -8.42 -0.78 8.49
N LYS A 152 -9.69 -0.59 8.82
CA LYS A 152 -10.63 0.22 8.03
C LYS A 152 -10.25 1.70 7.97
N GLU A 153 -9.65 2.22 9.04
CA GLU A 153 -9.22 3.62 9.14
C GLU A 153 -7.84 3.83 8.51
N LEU A 154 -6.95 2.82 8.64
CA LEU A 154 -5.57 2.85 8.15
C LEU A 154 -5.37 2.09 6.84
N THR A 155 -6.43 1.81 6.08
CA THR A 155 -6.31 1.21 4.73
C THR A 155 -5.26 1.90 3.84
N PRO A 156 -5.10 3.24 3.86
CA PRO A 156 -4.04 3.90 3.09
C PRO A 156 -2.60 3.49 3.43
N SER A 157 -2.34 2.91 4.61
CA SER A 157 -1.02 2.39 4.97
C SER A 157 -0.57 1.18 4.16
N PHE A 158 -1.51 0.54 3.43
CA PHE A 158 -1.25 -0.57 2.53
C PHE A 158 -0.91 -0.13 1.10
N CYS A 159 -0.60 1.15 0.87
CA CYS A 159 -0.35 1.69 -0.47
C CYS A 159 0.76 0.94 -1.24
N TYR A 160 1.76 0.39 -0.55
CA TYR A 160 2.82 -0.42 -1.19
C TYR A 160 2.28 -1.74 -1.76
N THR A 161 1.29 -2.35 -1.13
CA THR A 161 0.64 -3.56 -1.66
C THR A 161 -0.32 -3.22 -2.81
N PHE A 162 -0.98 -2.05 -2.77
CA PHE A 162 -1.79 -1.57 -3.89
C PHE A 162 -0.98 -1.40 -5.18
N MET A 163 0.27 -0.99 -5.05
CA MET A 163 1.18 -0.86 -6.19
C MET A 163 1.29 -2.18 -6.97
N ALA A 164 1.48 -3.30 -6.30
CA ALA A 164 1.57 -4.59 -6.94
C ALA A 164 0.29 -4.94 -7.72
N ASN A 165 -0.88 -4.71 -7.13
CA ASN A 165 -2.18 -4.92 -7.78
C ASN A 165 -2.36 -4.00 -8.99
N VAL A 166 -2.07 -2.70 -8.84
CA VAL A 166 -2.19 -1.70 -9.90
C VAL A 166 -1.30 -2.03 -11.08
N LEU A 167 -0.08 -2.50 -10.82
CA LEU A 167 0.91 -2.83 -11.86
C LEU A 167 0.83 -4.30 -12.33
N GLN A 168 -0.06 -5.11 -11.75
CA GLN A 168 -0.23 -6.55 -12.05
C GLN A 168 1.07 -7.34 -11.91
N MET A 169 1.85 -7.04 -10.88
CA MET A 169 3.11 -7.71 -10.59
C MET A 169 2.90 -8.91 -9.67
N PRO A 170 3.49 -10.08 -9.98
CA PRO A 170 3.63 -11.14 -9.00
C PRO A 170 4.44 -10.61 -7.83
N THR A 171 3.99 -10.91 -6.60
CA THR A 171 4.58 -10.33 -5.40
C THR A 171 4.54 -11.32 -4.26
N ALA A 172 5.67 -11.47 -3.57
CA ALA A 172 5.81 -12.26 -2.36
C ALA A 172 6.20 -11.37 -1.18
N VAL A 173 5.65 -11.64 0.00
CA VAL A 173 6.01 -10.96 1.25
C VAL A 173 6.81 -11.94 2.11
N ILE A 174 7.98 -11.50 2.57
CA ILE A 174 8.89 -12.29 3.40
C ILE A 174 9.01 -11.62 4.75
N PRO A 175 8.64 -12.28 5.86
CA PRO A 175 8.92 -11.77 7.19
C PRO A 175 10.43 -11.77 7.43
N THR A 176 10.99 -10.66 7.83
CA THR A 176 12.44 -10.47 7.96
C THR A 176 12.88 -10.03 9.34
N THR A 177 11.99 -9.41 10.11
CA THR A 177 12.32 -8.83 11.41
C THR A 177 11.06 -8.60 12.26
N VAL A 178 11.26 -8.17 13.49
CA VAL A 178 10.20 -7.71 14.40
C VAL A 178 10.41 -6.25 14.76
N VAL A 179 9.37 -5.59 15.22
CA VAL A 179 9.44 -4.20 15.75
C VAL A 179 10.23 -4.20 17.05
N HIS A 180 11.30 -3.42 17.13
CA HIS A 180 12.05 -3.22 18.36
C HIS A 180 11.37 -2.19 19.27
N ALA A 181 11.63 -2.26 20.56
CA ALA A 181 10.99 -1.38 21.55
C ALA A 181 11.26 0.11 21.30
N ASP A 182 12.43 0.44 20.78
CA ASP A 182 12.86 1.81 20.41
C ASP A 182 12.30 2.29 19.05
N GLU A 183 11.66 1.39 18.28
CA GLU A 183 11.03 1.66 16.98
C GLU A 183 9.51 1.89 17.06
N CYS A 184 8.91 1.84 18.26
CA CYS A 184 7.47 2.02 18.49
C CYS A 184 7.02 3.48 18.30
N THR A 185 7.48 4.11 17.23
CA THR A 185 7.20 5.51 16.90
C THR A 185 6.79 5.64 15.43
N TYR A 186 6.03 6.71 15.13
CA TYR A 186 5.70 7.05 13.74
C TYR A 186 5.87 8.56 13.54
N VAL A 187 6.65 8.90 12.52
CA VAL A 187 6.90 10.28 12.11
C VAL A 187 6.46 10.47 10.67
N SER A 188 5.68 11.51 10.42
CA SER A 188 5.19 11.88 9.10
C SER A 188 5.28 13.40 8.91
N ALA A 189 5.47 13.82 7.67
CA ALA A 189 5.33 15.22 7.28
C ALA A 189 3.88 15.70 7.32
N HIS A 190 2.93 14.77 7.25
CA HIS A 190 1.49 15.06 7.30
C HIS A 190 0.99 15.21 8.74
N ARG A 191 0.06 16.14 8.94
CA ARG A 191 -0.62 16.37 10.22
C ARG A 191 -2.13 16.11 10.04
N ASP A 192 -2.50 14.83 10.02
CA ASP A 192 -3.88 14.40 9.80
C ASP A 192 -4.22 13.18 10.66
N ARG A 193 -5.49 12.76 10.58
CA ARG A 193 -6.00 11.60 11.33
C ARG A 193 -5.21 10.31 11.07
N TYR A 194 -4.72 10.09 9.84
CA TYR A 194 -3.93 8.90 9.53
C TYR A 194 -2.61 8.88 10.29
N THR A 195 -1.97 10.04 10.44
CA THR A 195 -0.74 10.17 11.23
C THR A 195 -0.98 9.87 12.71
N THR A 196 -2.06 10.42 13.30
CA THR A 196 -2.43 10.15 14.69
C THR A 196 -2.70 8.66 14.92
N LEU A 197 -3.53 8.05 14.08
CA LEU A 197 -3.84 6.60 14.19
C LEU A 197 -2.60 5.72 13.97
N ALA A 198 -1.69 6.12 13.08
CA ALA A 198 -0.43 5.40 12.89
C ALA A 198 0.47 5.48 14.14
N GLN A 199 0.52 6.64 14.80
CA GLN A 199 1.24 6.80 16.09
C GLN A 199 0.63 5.92 17.18
N GLU A 200 -0.69 5.92 17.31
CA GLU A 200 -1.41 5.05 18.25
C GLU A 200 -1.15 3.56 17.98
N SER A 201 -1.18 3.16 16.69
CA SER A 201 -0.90 1.78 16.29
C SER A 201 0.54 1.37 16.62
N MET A 202 1.51 2.26 16.42
CA MET A 202 2.92 1.97 16.68
C MET A 202 3.26 1.89 18.17
N ALA A 203 2.55 2.61 19.05
CA ALA A 203 2.83 2.63 20.47
C ALA A 203 2.80 1.24 21.16
N GLY A 204 2.00 0.30 20.63
CA GLY A 204 1.90 -1.08 21.14
C GLY A 204 2.54 -2.13 20.22
N ALA A 205 3.34 -1.73 19.23
CA ALA A 205 3.79 -2.62 18.16
C ALA A 205 5.05 -3.45 18.47
N ALA A 206 5.68 -3.28 19.65
CA ALA A 206 6.90 -4.04 19.98
C ALA A 206 6.69 -5.55 19.83
N GLY A 207 7.65 -6.23 19.18
CA GLY A 207 7.59 -7.65 18.89
C GLY A 207 6.72 -8.05 17.68
N MET A 208 5.93 -7.13 17.11
CA MET A 208 5.12 -7.44 15.92
C MET A 208 6.01 -7.74 14.71
N PRO A 209 5.65 -8.77 13.89
CA PRO A 209 6.40 -9.12 12.71
C PRO A 209 6.35 -8.01 11.65
N MET A 210 7.46 -7.84 10.94
CA MET A 210 7.60 -6.95 9.80
C MET A 210 8.38 -7.67 8.70
N GLY A 211 7.97 -7.45 7.46
CA GLY A 211 8.60 -8.03 6.30
C GLY A 211 8.85 -7.04 5.18
N VAL A 212 9.45 -7.56 4.14
CA VAL A 212 9.66 -6.86 2.88
C VAL A 212 8.87 -7.55 1.77
N GLN A 213 8.63 -6.82 0.70
CA GLN A 213 7.91 -7.28 -0.48
C GLN A 213 8.90 -7.39 -1.65
N VAL A 214 8.92 -8.55 -2.28
CA VAL A 214 9.64 -8.80 -3.53
C VAL A 214 8.62 -8.88 -4.65
N SER A 215 8.81 -8.09 -5.71
CA SER A 215 7.94 -8.09 -6.88
C SER A 215 8.75 -8.28 -8.16
N ALA A 216 8.22 -9.02 -9.12
CA ALA A 216 8.80 -9.17 -10.45
C ALA A 216 7.88 -8.59 -11.52
N ALA A 217 8.36 -8.50 -12.76
CA ALA A 217 7.53 -8.07 -13.89
C ALA A 217 6.30 -8.98 -14.04
N PRO A 218 5.20 -8.51 -14.64
CA PRO A 218 4.05 -9.34 -14.94
C PRO A 218 4.43 -10.64 -15.66
N HIS A 219 3.84 -11.76 -15.23
CA HIS A 219 4.11 -13.13 -15.73
C HIS A 219 5.50 -13.71 -15.37
N MET A 220 6.26 -13.04 -14.49
CA MET A 220 7.55 -13.55 -13.99
C MET A 220 7.41 -14.11 -12.58
N ASP A 221 6.42 -14.98 -12.37
CA ASP A 221 6.08 -15.55 -11.06
C ASP A 221 7.22 -16.37 -10.46
N GLU A 222 7.89 -17.20 -11.30
CA GLU A 222 9.01 -18.02 -10.86
C GLU A 222 10.21 -17.17 -10.41
N MET A 223 10.47 -16.06 -11.09
CA MET A 223 11.50 -15.09 -10.69
C MET A 223 11.17 -14.49 -9.32
N CYS A 224 9.93 -14.09 -9.12
CA CYS A 224 9.43 -13.55 -7.84
C CYS A 224 9.60 -14.57 -6.72
N ILE A 225 9.15 -15.82 -6.92
CA ILE A 225 9.22 -16.89 -5.93
C ILE A 225 10.70 -17.26 -5.66
N GLY A 226 11.51 -17.41 -6.71
CA GLY A 226 12.92 -17.73 -6.60
C GLY A 226 13.68 -16.73 -5.74
N MET A 227 13.49 -15.43 -6.01
CA MET A 227 14.11 -14.36 -5.22
C MET A 227 13.57 -14.31 -3.79
N ALA A 228 12.26 -14.53 -3.59
CA ALA A 228 11.66 -14.58 -2.26
C ALA A 228 12.25 -15.70 -1.41
N LEU A 229 12.40 -16.90 -1.96
CA LEU A 229 13.03 -18.05 -1.30
C LEU A 229 14.50 -17.79 -0.98
N GLN A 230 15.23 -17.17 -1.91
CA GLN A 230 16.62 -16.81 -1.68
C GLN A 230 16.73 -15.77 -0.54
N LEU A 231 15.94 -14.72 -0.56
CA LEU A 231 15.92 -13.71 0.49
C LEU A 231 15.54 -14.30 1.85
N GLN A 232 14.58 -15.21 1.89
CA GLN A 232 14.21 -15.93 3.12
C GLN A 232 15.39 -16.73 3.69
N ARG A 233 16.20 -17.38 2.86
CA ARG A 233 17.40 -18.12 3.30
C ARG A 233 18.51 -17.21 3.81
N LEU A 234 18.59 -15.97 3.33
CA LEU A 234 19.58 -14.99 3.77
C LEU A 234 19.22 -14.34 5.12
N HIS A 235 17.96 -14.41 5.53
CA HIS A 235 17.54 -13.96 6.85
C HIS A 235 17.60 -15.07 7.90
N PRO A 236 17.83 -14.76 9.18
CA PRO A 236 17.65 -15.73 10.25
C PRO A 236 16.25 -16.35 10.22
N PRO A 237 16.07 -17.58 10.70
CA PRO A 237 14.75 -18.16 10.84
C PRO A 237 13.82 -17.22 11.62
N PHE A 238 12.65 -16.94 11.06
CA PHE A 238 11.67 -16.09 11.74
C PHE A 238 11.13 -16.84 12.96
N PRO A 239 11.02 -16.19 14.13
CA PRO A 239 10.51 -16.85 15.32
C PRO A 239 9.08 -17.35 15.08
N ALA A 240 8.77 -18.55 15.57
CA ALA A 240 7.41 -19.06 15.55
C ALA A 240 6.46 -18.08 16.28
N PRO A 241 5.20 -17.94 15.82
CA PRO A 241 4.22 -17.14 16.55
C PRO A 241 4.09 -17.68 17.98
N PRO A 242 3.84 -16.80 18.97
CA PRO A 242 3.57 -17.27 20.32
C PRO A 242 2.34 -18.20 20.31
N SER A 243 2.46 -19.30 21.02
CA SER A 243 1.40 -20.31 21.19
C SER A 243 0.21 -19.74 21.94
#